data_204b912eb40d7457975b42597da0ff4e
#
_entry.id   204b912eb40d7457975b42597da0ff4e
#
_cell.length_a   1.000
_cell.length_b   1.000
_cell.length_c   1.000
_cell.angle_alpha   90.00
_cell.angle_beta   90.00
_cell.angle_gamma   90.00
#
_symmetry.space_group_name_H-M   'P 1'
#
loop_
_entity.id
_entity.type
_entity.pdbx_description
1 polymer ?
#
loop_
_entity_poly.entity_id
_entity_poly.type
_entity_poly.pdbx_seq_one_letter_code
_entity_poly.pdbx_strand_id
1 'polypeptide(L)'
;TSNLVFRFKEGRQAALVAKIFSLCIARMPFFKEKAANAVLIPIPAATRERNITRFARFCSLLSHRLKVVDGFRATWIKEDREQMKGTHGQDKWSNLIFHPDYFKGRDVFLIDDIISSGENFTQMKRKLMQLGAKSVTGLFLGKTVKSENQK
;
A
#
# COMPACT_ATOMS: atom_id res chain seq x y z
N THR A 1 -9.40 12.81 -12.21
CA THR A 1 -8.94 11.97 -11.11
C THR A 1 -9.34 10.52 -11.29
N SER A 2 -10.60 10.26 -11.67
CA SER A 2 -11.04 8.87 -11.88
C SER A 2 -10.25 8.17 -12.99
N ASN A 3 -9.89 8.89 -14.05
CA ASN A 3 -9.08 8.33 -15.13
C ASN A 3 -7.67 7.98 -14.66
N LEU A 4 -7.09 8.80 -13.79
CA LEU A 4 -5.76 8.56 -13.25
C LEU A 4 -5.75 7.29 -12.37
N VAL A 5 -6.75 7.15 -11.50
CA VAL A 5 -6.89 5.96 -10.65
C VAL A 5 -7.09 4.71 -11.50
N PHE A 6 -7.93 4.81 -12.53
CA PHE A 6 -8.17 3.69 -13.44
C PHE A 6 -6.89 3.25 -14.15
N ARG A 7 -6.12 4.21 -14.68
CA ARG A 7 -4.86 3.93 -15.34
C ARG A 7 -3.84 3.34 -14.39
N PHE A 8 -3.83 3.82 -13.16
CA PHE A 8 -2.97 3.26 -12.12
C PHE A 8 -3.26 1.78 -11.89
N LYS A 9 -4.55 1.42 -11.76
CA LYS A 9 -4.95 0.03 -11.55
C LYS A 9 -4.52 -0.89 -12.66
N GLU A 10 -4.45 -0.36 -13.89
CA GLU A 10 -3.99 -1.13 -15.05
C GLU A 10 -2.48 -1.12 -15.20
N GLY A 11 -1.76 -0.48 -14.30
CA GLY A 11 -0.29 -0.38 -14.36
C GLY A 11 0.20 0.66 -15.35
N ARG A 12 -0.70 1.49 -15.89
CA ARG A 12 -0.33 2.53 -16.84
C ARG A 12 0.05 3.82 -16.11
N GLN A 13 1.00 4.54 -16.70
CA GLN A 13 1.44 5.84 -16.18
C GLN A 13 1.96 5.80 -14.74
N ALA A 14 2.59 4.68 -14.37
CA ALA A 14 3.13 4.53 -13.03
C ALA A 14 4.09 5.69 -12.67
N ALA A 15 4.90 6.13 -13.62
CA ALA A 15 5.85 7.22 -13.38
C ALA A 15 5.15 8.54 -13.07
N LEU A 16 4.07 8.86 -13.80
CA LEU A 16 3.32 10.09 -13.57
C LEU A 16 2.62 10.06 -12.22
N VAL A 17 1.95 8.94 -11.91
CA VAL A 17 1.25 8.78 -10.64
C VAL A 17 2.24 8.85 -9.48
N ALA A 18 3.38 8.18 -9.59
CA ALA A 18 4.42 8.22 -8.57
C ALA A 18 4.94 9.65 -8.35
N LYS A 19 5.13 10.40 -9.43
CA LYS A 19 5.58 11.79 -9.34
C LYS A 19 4.58 12.66 -8.58
N ILE A 20 3.30 12.60 -8.98
CA ILE A 20 2.24 13.38 -8.34
C ILE A 20 2.12 13.00 -6.87
N PHE A 21 2.07 11.70 -6.59
CA PHE A 21 1.93 11.18 -5.24
C PHE A 21 3.10 11.61 -4.36
N SER A 22 4.34 11.52 -4.89
CA SER A 22 5.52 11.91 -4.12
C SER A 22 5.51 13.40 -3.75
N LEU A 23 5.05 14.25 -4.64
CA LEU A 23 4.96 15.68 -4.35
C LEU A 23 3.94 15.97 -3.24
N CYS A 24 2.83 15.24 -3.23
CA CYS A 24 1.83 15.40 -2.18
C CYS A 24 2.33 14.89 -0.83
N ILE A 25 2.94 13.71 -0.82
CA ILE A 25 3.41 13.08 0.42
C ILE A 25 4.54 13.88 1.06
N ALA A 26 5.48 14.39 0.25
CA ALA A 26 6.63 15.11 0.77
C ALA A 26 6.25 16.38 1.55
N ARG A 27 5.05 16.90 1.32
CA ARG A 27 4.55 18.10 2.01
C ARG A 27 3.88 17.78 3.35
N MET A 28 3.61 16.51 3.62
CA MET A 28 2.90 16.12 4.84
C MET A 28 3.85 16.08 6.03
N PRO A 29 3.46 16.65 7.19
CA PRO A 29 4.35 16.67 8.36
C PRO A 29 4.79 15.29 8.82
N PHE A 30 3.91 14.29 8.79
CA PHE A 30 4.26 12.94 9.22
C PHE A 30 5.38 12.34 8.37
N PHE A 31 5.47 12.72 7.09
CA PHE A 31 6.51 12.19 6.22
C PHE A 31 7.88 12.61 6.70
N LYS A 32 8.04 13.89 7.04
CA LYS A 32 9.33 14.40 7.50
C LYS A 32 9.81 13.71 8.77
N GLU A 33 8.87 13.39 9.65
CA GLU A 33 9.20 12.73 10.91
C GLU A 33 9.60 11.27 10.72
N LYS A 34 9.01 10.59 9.75
CA LYS A 34 9.11 9.13 9.63
C LYS A 34 9.98 8.66 8.47
N ALA A 35 10.34 9.54 7.55
CA ALA A 35 11.00 9.15 6.29
C ALA A 35 12.29 8.36 6.51
N ALA A 36 13.11 8.73 7.48
CA ALA A 36 14.39 8.08 7.72
C ALA A 36 14.27 6.61 8.11
N ASN A 37 13.13 6.22 8.68
CA ASN A 37 12.88 4.85 9.13
C ASN A 37 11.72 4.19 8.35
N ALA A 38 11.35 4.76 7.23
CA ALA A 38 10.13 4.36 6.54
C ALA A 38 10.34 3.25 5.52
N VAL A 39 9.29 2.45 5.35
CA VAL A 39 9.19 1.47 4.28
C VAL A 39 7.82 1.62 3.63
N LEU A 40 7.79 1.51 2.30
CA LEU A 40 6.60 1.66 1.49
C LEU A 40 6.04 0.28 1.17
N ILE A 41 4.83 -0.03 1.62
CA ILE A 41 4.21 -1.34 1.40
C ILE A 41 2.82 -1.14 0.77
N PRO A 42 2.51 -1.82 -0.34
CA PRO A 42 1.17 -1.75 -0.90
C PRO A 42 0.24 -2.73 -0.21
N ILE A 43 -1.05 -2.39 -0.15
CA ILE A 43 -2.08 -3.36 0.20
C ILE A 43 -2.23 -4.27 -1.01
N PRO A 44 -1.99 -5.59 -0.87
CA PRO A 44 -1.94 -6.48 -2.03
C PRO A 44 -3.27 -6.58 -2.76
N ALA A 45 -3.20 -6.68 -4.08
CA ALA A 45 -4.36 -6.95 -4.91
C ALA A 45 -4.84 -8.39 -4.71
N ALA A 46 -5.98 -8.74 -5.32
CA ALA A 46 -6.58 -10.06 -5.15
C ALA A 46 -5.77 -11.19 -5.78
N THR A 47 -5.02 -10.90 -6.84
CA THR A 47 -4.20 -11.89 -7.52
C THR A 47 -2.76 -11.43 -7.60
N ARG A 48 -1.84 -12.41 -7.74
CA ARG A 48 -0.42 -12.11 -7.89
C ARG A 48 -0.16 -11.25 -9.14
N GLU A 49 -0.82 -11.60 -10.25
CA GLU A 49 -0.65 -10.87 -11.49
C GLU A 49 -1.07 -9.41 -11.35
N ARG A 50 -2.25 -9.17 -10.79
CA ARG A 50 -2.74 -7.81 -10.58
C ARG A 50 -1.85 -7.03 -9.63
N ASN A 51 -1.35 -7.70 -8.60
CA ASN A 51 -0.48 -7.07 -7.62
C ASN A 51 0.81 -6.58 -8.25
N ILE A 52 1.44 -7.43 -9.07
CA ILE A 52 2.66 -7.07 -9.78
C ILE A 52 2.38 -5.92 -10.76
N THR A 53 1.35 -6.05 -11.57
CA THR A 53 1.00 -5.03 -12.57
C THR A 53 0.72 -3.68 -11.93
N ARG A 54 -0.01 -3.67 -10.83
CA ARG A 54 -0.41 -2.42 -10.17
C ARG A 54 0.72 -1.79 -9.38
N PHE A 55 1.48 -2.58 -8.62
CA PHE A 55 2.33 -2.04 -7.58
C PHE A 55 3.83 -2.21 -7.75
N ALA A 56 4.31 -3.21 -8.49
CA ALA A 56 5.75 -3.47 -8.51
C ALA A 56 6.56 -2.27 -8.98
N ARG A 57 6.24 -1.75 -10.15
CA ARG A 57 6.93 -0.59 -10.70
C ARG A 57 6.59 0.69 -9.94
N PHE A 58 5.33 0.85 -9.55
CA PHE A 58 4.90 2.03 -8.81
C PHE A 58 5.64 2.17 -7.49
N CYS A 59 5.74 1.10 -6.72
CA CYS A 59 6.48 1.13 -5.45
C CYS A 59 7.95 1.42 -5.65
N SER A 60 8.56 0.85 -6.68
CA SER A 60 9.95 1.13 -7.00
C SER A 60 10.17 2.61 -7.30
N LEU A 61 9.33 3.19 -8.15
CA LEU A 61 9.45 4.59 -8.53
C LEU A 61 9.15 5.53 -7.35
N LEU A 62 8.10 5.25 -6.61
CA LEU A 62 7.69 6.10 -5.49
C LEU A 62 8.71 6.05 -4.36
N SER A 63 9.18 4.86 -4.00
CA SER A 63 10.18 4.73 -2.94
C SER A 63 11.48 5.43 -3.29
N HIS A 64 11.88 5.37 -4.56
CA HIS A 64 13.07 6.06 -5.04
C HIS A 64 12.91 7.59 -4.89
N ARG A 65 11.77 8.12 -5.31
CA ARG A 65 11.49 9.54 -5.20
C ARG A 65 11.45 10.04 -3.75
N LEU A 66 10.85 9.23 -2.88
CA LEU A 66 10.71 9.58 -1.46
C LEU A 66 11.95 9.22 -0.64
N LYS A 67 12.91 8.49 -1.22
CA LYS A 67 14.10 8.00 -0.53
C LYS A 67 13.77 7.14 0.68
N VAL A 68 12.78 6.27 0.50
CA VAL A 68 12.40 5.29 1.53
C VAL A 68 12.59 3.88 0.99
N VAL A 69 12.52 2.89 1.85
CA VAL A 69 12.70 1.49 1.45
C VAL A 69 11.49 1.03 0.64
N ASP A 70 11.75 0.34 -0.48
CA ASP A 70 10.71 -0.29 -1.29
C ASP A 70 10.32 -1.61 -0.63
N GLY A 71 9.12 -1.67 -0.08
CA GLY A 71 8.59 -2.84 0.60
C GLY A 71 7.60 -3.65 -0.23
N PHE A 72 7.62 -3.54 -1.56
CA PHE A 72 6.72 -4.35 -2.39
C PHE A 72 6.84 -5.83 -2.05
N ARG A 73 8.04 -6.31 -1.75
CA ARG A 73 8.30 -7.72 -1.44
C ARG A 73 8.07 -8.08 0.03
N ALA A 74 7.60 -7.14 0.85
CA ALA A 74 7.27 -7.44 2.24
C ALA A 74 6.12 -8.43 2.36
N THR A 75 5.27 -8.52 1.33
CA THR A 75 4.20 -9.50 1.24
C THR A 75 4.33 -10.28 -0.06
N TRP A 76 3.98 -11.55 -0.01
CA TRP A 76 3.97 -12.43 -1.18
C TRP A 76 2.64 -13.16 -1.24
N ILE A 77 1.99 -13.14 -2.40
CA ILE A 77 0.73 -13.85 -2.60
C ILE A 77 1.05 -15.29 -2.97
N LYS A 78 0.89 -16.20 -2.02
CA LYS A 78 1.14 -17.64 -2.27
C LYS A 78 -0.01 -18.29 -3.01
N GLU A 79 -1.24 -17.76 -2.83
CA GLU A 79 -2.44 -18.24 -3.49
C GLU A 79 -3.35 -17.05 -3.76
N ASP A 80 -3.89 -16.97 -4.98
CA ASP A 80 -4.78 -15.86 -5.33
C ASP A 80 -6.05 -15.91 -4.48
N ARG A 81 -6.43 -14.73 -3.95
CA ARG A 81 -7.58 -14.64 -3.05
C ARG A 81 -8.86 -15.14 -3.70
N GLU A 82 -8.98 -14.97 -5.02
CA GLU A 82 -10.14 -15.43 -5.77
C GLU A 82 -10.31 -16.95 -5.73
N GLN A 83 -9.24 -17.69 -5.45
CA GLN A 83 -9.26 -19.14 -5.39
C GLN A 83 -9.53 -19.66 -3.98
N MET A 84 -9.71 -18.79 -3.01
CA MET A 84 -9.96 -19.14 -1.62
C MET A 84 -11.45 -19.32 -1.33
N LYS A 85 -12.14 -20.04 -2.19
CA LYS A 85 -13.58 -20.27 -2.04
C LYS A 85 -13.87 -21.15 -0.82
N GLY A 86 -14.94 -20.82 -0.10
CA GLY A 86 -15.35 -21.60 1.07
C GLY A 86 -14.59 -21.29 2.35
N THR A 87 -13.74 -20.27 2.34
CA THR A 87 -12.96 -19.89 3.51
C THR A 87 -13.63 -18.78 4.33
N HIS A 88 -14.95 -18.80 4.40
CA HIS A 88 -15.70 -17.82 5.18
C HIS A 88 -15.27 -17.83 6.64
N GLY A 89 -15.05 -16.66 7.20
CA GLY A 89 -14.64 -16.51 8.59
C GLY A 89 -13.14 -16.60 8.82
N GLN A 90 -12.36 -16.95 7.80
CA GLN A 90 -10.92 -16.94 7.91
C GLN A 90 -10.34 -15.54 7.66
N ASP A 91 -9.10 -15.35 8.14
CA ASP A 91 -8.35 -14.12 7.89
C ASP A 91 -8.24 -13.89 6.38
N LYS A 92 -8.70 -12.73 5.94
CA LYS A 92 -8.64 -12.32 4.54
C LYS A 92 -7.22 -12.38 3.98
N TRP A 93 -6.23 -12.17 4.82
CA TRP A 93 -4.83 -12.12 4.43
C TRP A 93 -4.09 -13.45 4.64
N SER A 94 -4.82 -14.54 4.87
CA SER A 94 -4.22 -15.86 5.06
C SER A 94 -3.52 -16.39 3.82
N ASN A 95 -3.82 -15.82 2.65
CA ASN A 95 -3.14 -16.17 1.40
C ASN A 95 -1.78 -15.50 1.23
N LEU A 96 -1.36 -14.67 2.19
CA LEU A 96 -0.11 -13.93 2.10
C LEU A 96 0.97 -14.55 2.95
N ILE A 97 2.20 -14.45 2.47
CA ILE A 97 3.39 -14.67 3.28
C ILE A 97 3.94 -13.28 3.60
N PHE A 98 4.20 -13.01 4.87
CA PHE A 98 4.80 -11.75 5.31
C PHE A 98 6.28 -11.95 5.57
N HIS A 99 7.08 -10.97 5.17
CA HIS A 99 8.53 -10.95 5.40
C HIS A 99 8.86 -9.81 6.38
N PRO A 100 8.89 -10.08 7.70
CA PRO A 100 9.04 -9.03 8.71
C PRO A 100 10.33 -8.23 8.59
N ASP A 101 11.38 -8.78 7.99
CA ASP A 101 12.64 -8.09 7.80
C ASP A 101 12.46 -6.73 7.11
N TYR A 102 11.42 -6.59 6.28
CA TYR A 102 11.14 -5.35 5.59
C TYR A 102 10.55 -4.27 6.48
N PHE A 103 9.79 -4.66 7.53
CA PHE A 103 9.02 -3.68 8.28
C PHE A 103 9.15 -3.74 9.80
N LYS A 104 9.82 -4.73 10.33
CA LYS A 104 9.95 -4.85 11.79
C LYS A 104 10.72 -3.65 12.34
N GLY A 105 10.10 -2.93 13.28
CA GLY A 105 10.68 -1.73 13.87
C GLY A 105 10.64 -0.50 12.99
N ARG A 106 9.98 -0.57 11.83
CA ARG A 106 9.93 0.55 10.89
C ARG A 106 8.58 1.23 10.88
N ASP A 107 8.60 2.46 10.39
CA ASP A 107 7.38 3.22 10.11
C ASP A 107 6.89 2.83 8.71
N VAL A 108 5.73 2.19 8.63
CA VAL A 108 5.18 1.70 7.37
C VAL A 108 4.28 2.74 6.74
N PHE A 109 4.52 3.04 5.45
CA PHE A 109 3.60 3.80 4.62
C PHE A 109 2.84 2.77 3.78
N LEU A 110 1.57 2.55 4.14
CA LEU A 110 0.73 1.54 3.53
C LEU A 110 -0.11 2.16 2.41
N ILE A 111 0.08 1.68 1.19
CA ILE A 111 -0.48 2.31 -0.01
C ILE A 111 -1.60 1.49 -0.61
N ASP A 112 -2.66 2.18 -1.02
CA ASP A 112 -3.69 1.60 -1.88
C ASP A 112 -4.22 2.69 -2.82
N ASP A 113 -4.98 2.29 -3.83
CA ASP A 113 -5.52 3.23 -4.81
C ASP A 113 -6.71 4.01 -4.26
N ILE A 114 -7.68 3.32 -3.70
CA ILE A 114 -8.90 3.93 -3.14
C ILE A 114 -9.25 3.24 -1.82
N ILE A 115 -9.67 4.03 -0.85
CA ILE A 115 -10.25 3.50 0.37
C ILE A 115 -11.77 3.68 0.30
N SER A 116 -12.52 2.60 0.38
CA SER A 116 -13.98 2.66 0.38
C SER A 116 -14.52 2.60 1.81
N SER A 117 -14.27 1.51 2.52
CA SER A 117 -14.73 1.34 3.89
C SER A 117 -13.62 1.50 4.93
N GLY A 118 -12.39 1.43 4.51
CA GLY A 118 -11.24 1.42 5.41
C GLY A 118 -10.96 0.05 6.03
N GLU A 119 -11.77 -0.94 5.72
CA GLU A 119 -11.62 -2.26 6.33
C GLU A 119 -10.31 -2.94 5.94
N ASN A 120 -9.96 -2.91 4.65
CA ASN A 120 -8.71 -3.50 4.18
C ASN A 120 -7.50 -2.85 4.86
N PHE A 121 -7.53 -1.53 4.94
CA PHE A 121 -6.46 -0.80 5.61
C PHE A 121 -6.36 -1.18 7.08
N THR A 122 -7.48 -1.19 7.78
CA THR A 122 -7.52 -1.48 9.21
C THR A 122 -7.00 -2.89 9.51
N GLN A 123 -7.41 -3.86 8.71
CA GLN A 123 -6.98 -5.24 8.88
C GLN A 123 -5.48 -5.40 8.60
N MET A 124 -5.01 -4.80 7.50
CA MET A 124 -3.59 -4.89 7.14
C MET A 124 -2.72 -4.16 8.16
N LYS A 125 -3.14 -2.99 8.62
CA LYS A 125 -2.43 -2.26 9.67
C LYS A 125 -2.29 -3.11 10.94
N ARG A 126 -3.40 -3.73 11.34
CA ARG A 126 -3.38 -4.60 12.53
C ARG A 126 -2.37 -5.74 12.36
N LYS A 127 -2.38 -6.36 11.19
CA LYS A 127 -1.46 -7.47 10.90
C LYS A 127 0.00 -7.04 10.96
N LEU A 128 0.32 -5.93 10.32
CA LEU A 128 1.69 -5.41 10.31
C LEU A 128 2.15 -5.00 11.71
N MET A 129 1.27 -4.39 12.49
CA MET A 129 1.59 -4.03 13.87
C MET A 129 1.83 -5.26 14.73
N GLN A 130 1.02 -6.31 14.55
CA GLN A 130 1.22 -7.58 15.26
C GLN A 130 2.56 -8.21 14.92
N LEU A 131 3.02 -8.05 13.70
CA LEU A 131 4.27 -8.64 13.22
C LEU A 131 5.50 -7.76 13.48
N GLY A 132 5.31 -6.62 14.13
CA GLY A 132 6.44 -5.83 14.62
C GLY A 132 6.66 -4.47 14.01
N ALA A 133 5.78 -3.98 13.14
CA ALA A 133 5.90 -2.62 12.61
C ALA A 133 5.81 -1.61 13.75
N LYS A 134 6.59 -0.53 13.65
CA LYS A 134 6.56 0.54 14.65
C LYS A 134 5.32 1.40 14.53
N SER A 135 4.93 1.74 13.31
CA SER A 135 3.73 2.50 13.01
C SER A 135 3.26 2.19 11.60
N VAL A 136 2.00 2.47 11.30
CA VAL A 136 1.43 2.28 9.96
C VAL A 136 0.59 3.50 9.62
N THR A 137 0.95 4.18 8.53
CA THR A 137 0.24 5.34 8.02
C THR A 137 -0.30 5.02 6.63
N GLY A 138 -1.58 5.26 6.40
CA GLY A 138 -2.21 4.97 5.10
C GLY A 138 -2.04 6.09 4.11
N LEU A 139 -1.77 5.72 2.86
CA LEU A 139 -1.65 6.66 1.74
C LEU A 139 -2.56 6.18 0.62
N PHE A 140 -3.58 6.97 0.29
CA PHE A 140 -4.61 6.58 -0.66
C PHE A 140 -4.81 7.63 -1.73
N LEU A 141 -4.79 7.22 -3.00
CA LEU A 141 -4.98 8.14 -4.12
C LEU A 141 -6.35 8.81 -4.08
N GLY A 142 -7.39 8.06 -3.75
CA GLY A 142 -8.75 8.59 -3.73
C GLY A 142 -9.20 9.18 -2.41
N LYS A 143 -8.53 8.84 -1.32
CA LYS A 143 -8.94 9.24 0.04
C LYS A 143 -8.88 10.73 0.27
N THR A 144 -7.86 11.39 -0.26
CA THR A 144 -7.66 12.81 -0.06
C THR A 144 -8.89 13.62 -0.48
N VAL A 145 -9.45 13.26 -1.65
CA VAL A 145 -10.64 13.94 -2.17
C VAL A 145 -11.85 13.68 -1.29
N LYS A 146 -12.06 12.41 -0.90
CA LYS A 146 -13.21 12.05 -0.06
C LYS A 146 -13.13 12.70 1.32
N SER A 147 -11.95 12.78 1.90
CA SER A 147 -11.77 13.40 3.22
C SER A 147 -12.20 14.86 3.21
N GLU A 148 -11.88 15.58 2.16
CA GLU A 148 -12.29 16.97 2.01
C GLU A 148 -13.81 17.10 1.91
N ASN A 149 -14.45 16.19 1.19
CA ASN A 149 -15.89 16.23 1.00
C ASN A 149 -16.69 15.88 2.26
N GLN A 150 -16.06 15.16 3.18
CA GLN A 150 -16.73 14.75 4.41
C GLN A 150 -16.66 15.81 5.52
N LYS A 151 -15.90 16.83 5.29
CA LYS A 151 -15.80 17.93 6.23
C LYS A 151 -16.84 18.98 5.96
#